data_7d321ab85ecc62b955b57b2f753b8cab
#
_entry.id   7d321ab85ecc62b955b57b2f753b8cab
#
_cell.length_a   1.000
_cell.length_b   1.000
_cell.length_c   1.000
_cell.angle_alpha   90.00
_cell.angle_beta   90.00
_cell.angle_gamma   90.00
#
_symmetry.space_group_name_H-M   'P 1'
#
loop_
_entity.id
_entity.type
_entity.pdbx_description
1 polymer ?
#
loop_
_entity_poly.entity_id
_entity_poly.type
_entity_poly.pdbx_seq_one_letter_code
_entity_poly.pdbx_strand_id
1 'polypeptide(L)'
;MAPVVFLDGSANCPREMLGNKAHGIDAMRRHSLPVPPAFCITTEVGARYLADPTPTMDAIWHDVLDAMRWLEAQTSRTFGRGPHPLLVSVRSGATQSMPGMMDTILDLGFNDAVEQALAASSESGAEQFARDTRQRFVRMYERVVGGAERVPADPYAQLRAGIEAIFTSWNSPRAVAYRSHWGLDDRGGTAAVVQAMVFGNLSANSGAGVFISRNPISGANEPFGEWLPGGQGDDVVSGSVDVEPITALRDEQRAVYDELMAAARRLERLESDVQEIEFTVEDGTLWLLQTRTAERSAQAAVRLALQLRREGLIDDHETLRRVTPAHVETLLLPSLRPETRSTAPLLAKGLPACPGVASGQAYTDVDAAMDAADRGEQVILVRDYTRPEDVSGMLAAQGIVTEVGGAASHAAVVSREIGRVAVVGCGPGVAATLAGKQITVDGSKGEVREGNLVQSGWSVDDTPELRELADIARRISPLRAHLTGDYPSLADASEPAIRAALDAGHSDVVSPTPLAAMLTALRMTR
;
A
#
# COMPACT_ATOMS: atom_id res chain seq x y z
N MET A 1 0.48 -14.58 -26.68
CA MET A 1 0.08 -13.15 -26.66
C MET A 1 1.32 -12.28 -26.83
N ALA A 2 1.18 -10.97 -27.08
CA ALA A 2 2.36 -10.08 -27.21
C ALA A 2 3.14 -10.06 -25.87
N PRO A 3 4.47 -10.20 -25.91
CA PRO A 3 5.31 -10.17 -24.70
C PRO A 3 5.39 -8.77 -24.09
N VAL A 4 5.20 -7.73 -24.91
CA VAL A 4 5.19 -6.32 -24.54
C VAL A 4 3.85 -5.70 -24.95
N VAL A 5 3.22 -4.98 -24.03
CA VAL A 5 1.88 -4.40 -24.17
C VAL A 5 1.96 -2.88 -23.90
N PHE A 6 1.49 -2.07 -24.83
CA PHE A 6 1.34 -0.62 -24.63
C PHE A 6 0.18 -0.34 -23.68
N LEU A 7 0.39 0.53 -22.71
CA LEU A 7 -0.63 0.93 -21.73
C LEU A 7 -1.23 2.28 -22.17
N ASP A 8 -1.92 2.27 -23.29
CA ASP A 8 -2.52 3.45 -23.92
C ASP A 8 -4.03 3.59 -23.69
N GLY A 9 -4.59 2.69 -22.88
CA GLY A 9 -6.02 2.59 -22.60
C GLY A 9 -6.75 1.61 -23.53
N SER A 10 -6.06 1.02 -24.48
CA SER A 10 -6.62 0.03 -25.42
C SER A 10 -6.14 -1.40 -25.14
N ALA A 11 -5.31 -1.62 -24.13
CA ALA A 11 -4.76 -2.93 -23.81
C ALA A 11 -5.90 -3.92 -23.51
N ASN A 12 -6.13 -4.85 -24.43
CA ASN A 12 -7.06 -5.95 -24.24
C ASN A 12 -6.32 -7.19 -23.74
N CYS A 13 -5.80 -7.07 -22.50
CA CYS A 13 -4.97 -8.08 -21.88
C CYS A 13 -5.48 -8.39 -20.47
N PRO A 14 -5.56 -9.68 -20.07
CA PRO A 14 -6.01 -10.06 -18.74
C PRO A 14 -5.15 -9.44 -17.64
N ARG A 15 -5.78 -9.14 -16.50
CA ARG A 15 -5.11 -8.57 -15.33
C ARG A 15 -3.96 -9.44 -14.82
N GLU A 16 -4.11 -10.75 -14.92
CA GLU A 16 -3.11 -11.74 -14.52
C GLU A 16 -1.81 -11.61 -15.33
N MET A 17 -1.90 -11.17 -16.57
CA MET A 17 -0.74 -10.96 -17.45
C MET A 17 -0.08 -9.59 -17.27
N LEU A 18 -0.87 -8.57 -17.02
CA LEU A 18 -0.39 -7.20 -16.80
C LEU A 18 0.14 -6.98 -15.38
N GLY A 19 -0.41 -7.71 -14.42
CA GLY A 19 -0.29 -7.38 -13.01
C GLY A 19 -1.12 -6.14 -12.62
N ASN A 20 -1.32 -5.93 -11.34
CA ASN A 20 -2.20 -4.87 -10.82
C ASN A 20 -1.77 -3.47 -11.28
N LYS A 21 -0.46 -3.19 -11.27
CA LYS A 21 0.06 -1.86 -11.58
C LYS A 21 -0.18 -1.46 -13.04
N ALA A 22 0.19 -2.32 -13.99
CA ALA A 22 -0.04 -2.04 -15.41
C ALA A 22 -1.53 -2.00 -15.76
N HIS A 23 -2.33 -2.90 -15.17
CA HIS A 23 -3.79 -2.89 -15.34
C HIS A 23 -4.39 -1.57 -14.88
N GLY A 24 -3.98 -1.04 -13.71
CA GLY A 24 -4.46 0.24 -13.20
C GLY A 24 -4.03 1.42 -14.10
N ILE A 25 -2.79 1.43 -14.59
CA ILE A 25 -2.30 2.45 -15.54
C ILE A 25 -3.14 2.45 -16.81
N ASP A 26 -3.37 1.28 -17.44
CA ASP A 26 -4.18 1.18 -18.65
C ASP A 26 -5.63 1.60 -18.42
N ALA A 27 -6.22 1.19 -17.31
CA ALA A 27 -7.56 1.61 -16.91
C ALA A 27 -7.68 3.13 -16.74
N MET A 28 -6.73 3.76 -16.07
CA MET A 28 -6.71 5.22 -15.92
C MET A 28 -6.59 5.93 -17.27
N ARG A 29 -5.71 5.47 -18.18
CA ARG A 29 -5.56 6.04 -19.52
C ARG A 29 -6.81 5.84 -20.38
N ARG A 30 -7.47 4.69 -20.31
CA ARG A 30 -8.77 4.41 -20.97
C ARG A 30 -9.81 5.44 -20.59
N HIS A 31 -9.75 5.93 -19.38
CA HIS A 31 -10.64 6.97 -18.86
C HIS A 31 -10.07 8.39 -18.99
N SER A 32 -9.04 8.60 -19.84
CA SER A 32 -8.44 9.91 -20.10
C SER A 32 -7.97 10.64 -18.85
N LEU A 33 -7.51 9.90 -17.84
CA LEU A 33 -6.85 10.48 -16.68
C LEU A 33 -5.39 10.82 -17.02
N PRO A 34 -4.79 11.84 -16.38
CA PRO A 34 -3.43 12.28 -16.64
C PRO A 34 -2.40 11.28 -16.09
N VAL A 35 -2.01 10.33 -16.90
CA VAL A 35 -1.05 9.26 -16.53
C VAL A 35 0.15 9.32 -17.48
N PRO A 36 1.40 9.33 -16.99
CA PRO A 36 2.56 9.27 -17.85
C PRO A 36 2.52 8.03 -18.75
N PRO A 37 2.93 8.12 -20.03
CA PRO A 37 2.96 6.98 -20.92
C PRO A 37 3.79 5.83 -20.36
N ALA A 38 3.32 4.58 -20.58
CA ALA A 38 3.97 3.38 -20.08
C ALA A 38 3.71 2.18 -21.00
N PHE A 39 4.58 1.18 -20.91
CA PHE A 39 4.32 -0.16 -21.45
C PHE A 39 4.63 -1.23 -20.41
N CYS A 40 4.10 -2.41 -20.61
CA CYS A 40 4.24 -3.54 -19.72
C CYS A 40 4.91 -4.72 -20.41
N ILE A 41 5.92 -5.31 -19.81
CA ILE A 41 6.44 -6.63 -20.14
C ILE A 41 5.70 -7.61 -19.23
N THR A 42 5.00 -8.59 -19.82
CA THR A 42 4.00 -9.40 -19.12
C THR A 42 4.57 -10.33 -18.04
N THR A 43 3.72 -10.76 -17.12
CA THR A 43 4.06 -11.76 -16.08
C THR A 43 4.54 -13.08 -16.69
N GLU A 44 4.02 -13.49 -17.86
CA GLU A 44 4.49 -14.68 -18.58
C GLU A 44 5.95 -14.56 -19.00
N VAL A 45 6.38 -13.38 -19.43
CA VAL A 45 7.79 -13.12 -19.74
C VAL A 45 8.63 -13.18 -18.46
N GLY A 46 8.16 -12.57 -17.36
CA GLY A 46 8.84 -12.65 -16.07
C GLY A 46 9.03 -14.09 -15.60
N ALA A 47 8.00 -14.91 -15.69
CA ALA A 47 8.08 -16.33 -15.34
C ALA A 47 9.07 -17.09 -16.23
N ARG A 48 9.08 -16.84 -17.54
CA ARG A 48 10.07 -17.44 -18.48
C ARG A 48 11.49 -16.98 -18.17
N TYR A 49 11.65 -15.68 -17.85
CA TYR A 49 12.96 -15.12 -17.49
C TYR A 49 13.55 -15.82 -16.25
N LEU A 50 12.74 -16.08 -15.24
CA LEU A 50 13.21 -16.79 -14.04
C LEU A 50 13.67 -18.24 -14.32
N ALA A 51 13.15 -18.86 -15.38
CA ALA A 51 13.56 -20.20 -15.82
C ALA A 51 14.78 -20.17 -16.77
N ASP A 52 14.83 -19.22 -17.69
CA ASP A 52 15.87 -19.09 -18.73
C ASP A 52 16.12 -17.61 -19.07
N PRO A 53 17.00 -16.94 -18.30
CA PRO A 53 17.15 -15.49 -18.35
C PRO A 53 17.57 -14.93 -19.72
N THR A 54 18.78 -15.30 -20.20
CA THR A 54 19.38 -14.69 -21.38
C THR A 54 18.55 -14.91 -22.65
N PRO A 55 18.13 -16.14 -23.01
CA PRO A 55 17.31 -16.37 -24.18
C PRO A 55 15.95 -15.66 -24.14
N THR A 56 15.36 -15.54 -22.94
CA THR A 56 14.09 -14.81 -22.77
C THR A 56 14.26 -13.34 -23.07
N MET A 57 15.28 -12.69 -22.51
CA MET A 57 15.53 -11.27 -22.77
C MET A 57 15.89 -10.99 -24.22
N ASP A 58 16.73 -11.84 -24.86
CA ASP A 58 17.11 -11.69 -26.26
C ASP A 58 15.88 -11.82 -27.18
N ALA A 59 14.97 -12.74 -26.88
CA ALA A 59 13.77 -12.96 -27.67
C ALA A 59 12.80 -11.78 -27.67
N ILE A 60 12.70 -11.02 -26.55
CA ILE A 60 11.76 -9.89 -26.42
C ILE A 60 12.43 -8.54 -26.68
N TRP A 61 13.76 -8.48 -26.83
CA TRP A 61 14.47 -7.20 -26.81
C TRP A 61 14.07 -6.28 -27.97
N HIS A 62 13.75 -6.84 -29.12
CA HIS A 62 13.24 -6.06 -30.26
C HIS A 62 11.90 -5.38 -29.91
N ASP A 63 10.99 -6.10 -29.28
CA ASP A 63 9.69 -5.55 -28.86
C ASP A 63 9.85 -4.45 -27.80
N VAL A 64 10.84 -4.60 -26.89
CA VAL A 64 11.17 -3.56 -25.89
C VAL A 64 11.68 -2.29 -26.58
N LEU A 65 12.55 -2.43 -27.61
CA LEU A 65 13.05 -1.28 -28.38
C LEU A 65 11.93 -0.57 -29.16
N ASP A 66 10.97 -1.32 -29.71
CA ASP A 66 9.79 -0.75 -30.36
C ASP A 66 8.91 0.01 -29.38
N ALA A 67 8.71 -0.55 -28.18
CA ALA A 67 7.97 0.10 -27.12
C ALA A 67 8.67 1.38 -26.60
N MET A 68 10.00 1.38 -26.54
CA MET A 68 10.74 2.59 -26.21
C MET A 68 10.58 3.69 -27.26
N ARG A 69 10.63 3.34 -28.57
CA ARG A 69 10.35 4.29 -29.66
C ARG A 69 8.94 4.88 -29.58
N TRP A 70 7.96 4.03 -29.23
CA TRP A 70 6.60 4.51 -28.97
C TRP A 70 6.56 5.48 -27.78
N LEU A 71 7.27 5.17 -26.68
CA LEU A 71 7.33 6.04 -25.49
C LEU A 71 7.96 7.41 -25.81
N GLU A 72 9.04 7.42 -26.59
CA GLU A 72 9.68 8.64 -27.11
C GLU A 72 8.70 9.49 -27.93
N ALA A 73 7.92 8.85 -28.82
CA ALA A 73 6.90 9.52 -29.62
C ALA A 73 5.76 10.10 -28.76
N GLN A 74 5.31 9.38 -27.72
CA GLN A 74 4.26 9.85 -26.80
C GLN A 74 4.70 11.05 -25.95
N THR A 75 5.99 11.13 -25.61
CA THR A 75 6.54 12.18 -24.74
C THR A 75 7.21 13.31 -25.50
N SER A 76 7.49 13.15 -26.79
CA SER A 76 8.35 14.04 -27.60
C SER A 76 9.74 14.25 -26.96
N ARG A 77 10.22 13.27 -26.21
CA ARG A 77 11.53 13.24 -25.53
C ARG A 77 12.33 12.06 -26.07
N THR A 78 13.67 12.10 -25.97
CA THR A 78 14.55 11.01 -26.45
C THR A 78 15.21 10.30 -25.27
N PHE A 79 15.19 8.99 -25.26
CA PHE A 79 15.70 8.19 -24.16
C PHE A 79 17.21 8.36 -23.96
N GLY A 80 17.59 8.85 -22.80
CA GLY A 80 18.96 9.04 -22.35
C GLY A 80 19.78 10.06 -23.13
N ARG A 81 19.17 10.96 -23.92
CA ARG A 81 19.87 11.97 -24.72
C ARG A 81 18.96 13.11 -25.19
N GLY A 82 19.57 14.11 -25.81
CA GLY A 82 18.88 15.26 -26.40
C GLY A 82 18.60 16.38 -25.40
N PRO A 83 18.07 17.53 -25.88
CA PRO A 83 17.81 18.71 -25.05
C PRO A 83 16.68 18.48 -24.03
N HIS A 84 15.76 17.57 -24.36
CA HIS A 84 14.67 17.14 -23.48
C HIS A 84 14.77 15.61 -23.31
N PRO A 85 15.64 15.12 -22.42
CA PRO A 85 15.86 13.69 -22.27
C PRO A 85 14.63 12.99 -21.67
N LEU A 86 14.31 11.80 -22.20
CA LEU A 86 13.40 10.88 -21.56
C LEU A 86 14.18 10.05 -20.55
N LEU A 87 13.71 10.03 -19.32
CA LEU A 87 14.07 9.04 -18.31
C LEU A 87 12.87 8.14 -18.05
N VAL A 88 13.11 6.91 -17.62
CA VAL A 88 12.04 5.97 -17.33
C VAL A 88 12.24 5.31 -15.96
N SER A 89 11.13 4.93 -15.34
CA SER A 89 11.12 3.99 -14.23
C SER A 89 10.85 2.58 -14.73
N VAL A 90 11.42 1.57 -14.07
CA VAL A 90 11.03 0.16 -14.22
C VAL A 90 10.51 -0.34 -12.88
N ARG A 91 9.25 -0.74 -12.86
CA ARG A 91 8.50 -1.08 -11.66
C ARG A 91 7.94 -2.50 -11.77
N SER A 92 8.00 -3.27 -10.70
CA SER A 92 7.36 -4.59 -10.64
C SER A 92 5.83 -4.48 -10.66
N GLY A 93 5.17 -5.46 -11.28
CA GLY A 93 3.72 -5.55 -11.35
C GLY A 93 3.24 -6.98 -11.16
N ALA A 94 3.06 -7.42 -9.89
CA ALA A 94 2.48 -8.73 -9.61
C ALA A 94 0.94 -8.69 -9.67
N THR A 95 0.31 -9.85 -9.81
CA THR A 95 -1.15 -10.02 -9.78
C THR A 95 -1.73 -9.76 -8.39
N GLN A 96 -0.92 -9.99 -7.35
CA GLN A 96 -1.26 -9.67 -5.97
C GLN A 96 -0.35 -8.55 -5.47
N SER A 97 -0.92 -7.62 -4.71
CA SER A 97 -0.16 -6.52 -4.14
C SER A 97 0.80 -7.06 -3.06
N MET A 98 2.07 -6.68 -3.14
CA MET A 98 3.11 -7.00 -2.15
C MET A 98 3.87 -5.70 -1.83
N PRO A 99 3.30 -4.82 -0.98
CA PRO A 99 3.85 -3.48 -0.73
C PRO A 99 5.29 -3.55 -0.21
N GLY A 100 6.22 -2.84 -0.86
CA GLY A 100 7.62 -2.79 -0.45
C GLY A 100 8.45 -4.08 -0.68
N MET A 101 7.82 -5.18 -1.12
CA MET A 101 8.51 -6.48 -1.27
C MET A 101 9.27 -6.60 -2.59
N MET A 102 8.87 -5.86 -3.60
CA MET A 102 9.43 -5.91 -4.94
C MET A 102 10.21 -4.63 -5.24
N ASP A 103 11.22 -4.75 -6.10
CA ASP A 103 12.07 -3.62 -6.44
C ASP A 103 11.42 -2.65 -7.46
N THR A 104 11.93 -1.43 -7.45
CA THR A 104 11.67 -0.35 -8.40
C THR A 104 13.00 0.32 -8.72
N ILE A 105 13.20 0.70 -9.97
CA ILE A 105 14.34 1.52 -10.38
C ILE A 105 13.80 2.75 -11.08
N LEU A 106 14.23 3.92 -10.63
CA LEU A 106 13.88 5.22 -11.20
C LEU A 106 15.03 5.78 -12.02
N ASP A 107 14.73 6.75 -12.86
CA ASP A 107 15.69 7.58 -13.59
C ASP A 107 16.61 6.80 -14.54
N LEU A 108 16.20 5.61 -15.00
CA LEU A 108 16.94 4.86 -16.04
C LEU A 108 17.05 5.69 -17.32
N GLY A 109 18.23 5.66 -17.93
CA GLY A 109 18.61 6.50 -19.05
C GLY A 109 19.54 7.65 -18.64
N PHE A 110 19.77 7.83 -17.33
CA PHE A 110 20.63 8.90 -16.82
C PHE A 110 22.11 8.64 -17.16
N ASN A 111 22.77 9.64 -17.72
CA ASN A 111 24.20 9.64 -18.04
C ASN A 111 24.73 11.09 -18.06
N ASP A 112 26.02 11.28 -18.37
CA ASP A 112 26.65 12.61 -18.35
C ASP A 112 26.01 13.59 -19.36
N ALA A 113 25.51 13.11 -20.52
CA ALA A 113 24.83 13.95 -21.50
C ALA A 113 23.45 14.42 -20.98
N VAL A 114 22.73 13.54 -20.28
CA VAL A 114 21.47 13.87 -19.61
C VAL A 114 21.69 14.88 -18.49
N GLU A 115 22.71 14.69 -17.65
CA GLU A 115 23.05 15.65 -16.60
C GLU A 115 23.31 17.05 -17.16
N GLN A 116 24.11 17.14 -18.22
CA GLN A 116 24.39 18.40 -18.90
C GLN A 116 23.13 19.04 -19.49
N ALA A 117 22.26 18.23 -20.12
CA ALA A 117 21.01 18.72 -20.70
C ALA A 117 20.04 19.25 -19.65
N LEU A 118 19.88 18.55 -18.54
CA LEU A 118 19.05 18.98 -17.41
C LEU A 118 19.60 20.24 -16.73
N ALA A 119 20.91 20.30 -16.50
CA ALA A 119 21.58 21.46 -15.92
C ALA A 119 21.55 22.71 -16.81
N ALA A 120 21.45 22.53 -18.12
CA ALA A 120 21.36 23.63 -19.10
C ALA A 120 19.94 24.20 -19.26
N SER A 121 18.94 23.63 -18.58
CA SER A 121 17.57 24.19 -18.54
C SER A 121 17.59 25.62 -17.99
N SER A 122 16.71 26.47 -18.52
CA SER A 122 16.57 27.85 -18.05
C SER A 122 15.84 27.97 -16.70
N GLU A 123 15.42 26.86 -16.10
CA GLU A 123 14.70 26.84 -14.85
C GLU A 123 15.61 27.12 -13.65
N SER A 124 15.07 27.84 -12.67
CA SER A 124 15.79 28.10 -11.41
C SER A 124 16.02 26.78 -10.67
N GLY A 125 17.28 26.46 -10.31
CA GLY A 125 17.63 25.21 -9.63
C GLY A 125 17.98 24.02 -10.54
N ALA A 126 18.00 24.19 -11.87
CA ALA A 126 18.25 23.13 -12.84
C ALA A 126 19.55 22.32 -12.56
N GLU A 127 20.64 22.99 -12.19
CA GLU A 127 21.89 22.28 -11.82
C GLU A 127 21.73 21.44 -10.55
N GLN A 128 20.98 21.93 -9.57
CA GLN A 128 20.72 21.18 -8.33
C GLN A 128 19.83 19.97 -8.61
N PHE A 129 18.79 20.16 -9.41
CA PHE A 129 17.92 19.09 -9.88
C PHE A 129 18.69 17.99 -10.62
N ALA A 130 19.55 18.37 -11.57
CA ALA A 130 20.38 17.41 -12.32
C ALA A 130 21.29 16.59 -11.38
N ARG A 131 21.94 17.25 -10.41
CA ARG A 131 22.81 16.58 -9.43
C ARG A 131 22.02 15.64 -8.50
N ASP A 132 20.86 16.07 -7.99
CA ASP A 132 20.02 15.26 -7.12
C ASP A 132 19.51 14.01 -7.87
N THR A 133 18.99 14.18 -9.09
CA THR A 133 18.52 13.07 -9.93
C THR A 133 19.65 12.06 -10.20
N ARG A 134 20.88 12.55 -10.50
CA ARG A 134 22.05 11.66 -10.64
C ARG A 134 22.33 10.85 -9.39
N GLN A 135 22.35 11.51 -8.24
CA GLN A 135 22.67 10.85 -6.96
C GLN A 135 21.60 9.80 -6.58
N ARG A 136 20.32 10.11 -6.82
CA ARG A 136 19.20 9.18 -6.62
C ARG A 136 19.32 7.98 -7.53
N PHE A 137 19.54 8.22 -8.83
CA PHE A 137 19.71 7.16 -9.82
C PHE A 137 20.85 6.22 -9.47
N VAL A 138 22.06 6.74 -9.22
CA VAL A 138 23.24 5.91 -8.93
C VAL A 138 22.99 5.05 -7.68
N ARG A 139 22.54 5.66 -6.59
CA ARG A 139 22.24 4.92 -5.34
C ARG A 139 21.20 3.82 -5.54
N MET A 140 20.14 4.12 -6.31
CA MET A 140 19.07 3.15 -6.54
C MET A 140 19.52 2.03 -7.48
N TYR A 141 20.25 2.36 -8.54
CA TYR A 141 20.80 1.39 -9.49
C TYR A 141 21.76 0.41 -8.79
N GLU A 142 22.71 0.92 -8.00
CA GLU A 142 23.65 0.09 -7.24
C GLU A 142 22.94 -0.83 -6.24
N ARG A 143 21.90 -0.34 -5.57
CA ARG A 143 21.12 -1.12 -4.61
C ARG A 143 20.32 -2.25 -5.27
N VAL A 144 19.71 -2.00 -6.44
CA VAL A 144 18.73 -2.91 -7.05
C VAL A 144 19.38 -3.83 -8.09
N VAL A 145 20.21 -3.28 -8.97
CA VAL A 145 20.91 -4.07 -9.98
C VAL A 145 22.10 -4.79 -9.39
N GLY A 146 22.74 -4.17 -8.39
CA GLY A 146 23.91 -4.75 -7.73
C GLY A 146 25.15 -4.75 -8.60
N GLY A 147 26.23 -5.36 -8.09
CA GLY A 147 27.49 -5.55 -8.80
C GLY A 147 28.53 -4.49 -8.46
N ALA A 148 29.80 -4.92 -8.51
CA ALA A 148 30.96 -4.03 -8.35
C ALA A 148 31.24 -3.22 -9.63
N GLU A 149 30.43 -3.37 -10.65
CA GLU A 149 30.58 -2.70 -11.93
C GLU A 149 29.91 -1.31 -11.90
N ARG A 150 30.60 -0.35 -12.50
CA ARG A 150 30.12 1.01 -12.65
C ARG A 150 28.81 1.04 -13.46
N VAL A 151 27.86 1.90 -13.07
CA VAL A 151 26.61 2.14 -13.84
C VAL A 151 26.95 2.30 -15.33
N PRO A 152 26.32 1.51 -16.23
CA PRO A 152 26.58 1.61 -17.67
C PRO A 152 26.29 3.01 -18.20
N ALA A 153 27.15 3.53 -19.08
CA ALA A 153 26.90 4.80 -19.74
C ALA A 153 25.81 4.70 -20.83
N ASP A 154 25.62 3.51 -21.40
CA ASP A 154 24.58 3.24 -22.38
C ASP A 154 23.20 3.12 -21.73
N PRO A 155 22.22 3.99 -22.07
CA PRO A 155 20.87 3.94 -21.54
C PRO A 155 20.15 2.61 -21.74
N TYR A 156 20.35 1.97 -22.88
CA TYR A 156 19.69 0.69 -23.18
C TYR A 156 20.30 -0.48 -22.40
N ALA A 157 21.60 -0.42 -22.10
CA ALA A 157 22.21 -1.38 -21.17
C ALA A 157 21.66 -1.21 -19.74
N GLN A 158 21.46 0.02 -19.29
CA GLN A 158 20.80 0.31 -18.00
C GLN A 158 19.37 -0.24 -17.99
N LEU A 159 18.58 0.00 -19.04
CA LEU A 159 17.20 -0.46 -19.15
C LEU A 159 17.12 -1.98 -19.09
N ARG A 160 17.99 -2.69 -19.85
CA ARG A 160 18.04 -4.15 -19.87
C ARG A 160 18.33 -4.71 -18.47
N ALA A 161 19.39 -4.23 -17.84
CA ALA A 161 19.77 -4.65 -16.50
C ALA A 161 18.68 -4.33 -15.46
N GLY A 162 18.00 -3.18 -15.59
CA GLY A 162 16.88 -2.79 -14.75
C GLY A 162 15.69 -3.76 -14.89
N ILE A 163 15.29 -4.13 -16.10
CA ILE A 163 14.22 -5.10 -16.35
C ILE A 163 14.58 -6.47 -15.75
N GLU A 164 15.82 -6.93 -15.98
CA GLU A 164 16.33 -8.20 -15.43
C GLU A 164 16.32 -8.21 -13.90
N ALA A 165 16.75 -7.11 -13.26
CA ALA A 165 16.71 -6.97 -11.80
C ALA A 165 15.29 -6.99 -11.26
N ILE A 166 14.32 -6.34 -11.92
CA ILE A 166 12.91 -6.37 -11.53
C ILE A 166 12.36 -7.82 -11.58
N PHE A 167 12.63 -8.57 -12.64
CA PHE A 167 12.20 -9.97 -12.69
C PHE A 167 12.84 -10.81 -11.58
N THR A 168 14.15 -10.62 -11.34
CA THR A 168 14.90 -11.34 -10.30
C THR A 168 14.38 -11.02 -8.90
N SER A 169 13.87 -9.81 -8.67
CA SER A 169 13.34 -9.37 -7.36
C SER A 169 12.15 -10.20 -6.87
N TRP A 170 11.46 -10.95 -7.77
CA TRP A 170 10.44 -11.92 -7.41
C TRP A 170 10.95 -12.98 -6.43
N ASN A 171 12.20 -13.40 -6.58
CA ASN A 171 12.86 -14.41 -5.76
C ASN A 171 13.74 -13.79 -4.64
N SER A 172 13.59 -12.48 -4.36
CA SER A 172 14.27 -11.87 -3.23
C SER A 172 13.80 -12.51 -1.91
N PRO A 173 14.67 -12.64 -0.88
CA PRO A 173 14.30 -13.25 0.40
C PRO A 173 13.04 -12.64 1.02
N ARG A 174 12.88 -11.32 0.96
CA ARG A 174 11.71 -10.61 1.48
C ARG A 174 10.42 -10.96 0.71
N ALA A 175 10.48 -11.04 -0.63
CA ALA A 175 9.33 -11.39 -1.45
C ALA A 175 8.88 -12.84 -1.23
N VAL A 176 9.84 -13.76 -1.09
CA VAL A 176 9.57 -15.17 -0.76
C VAL A 176 8.97 -15.30 0.63
N ALA A 177 9.53 -14.64 1.64
CA ALA A 177 9.02 -14.68 3.01
C ALA A 177 7.58 -14.14 3.08
N TYR A 178 7.30 -13.03 2.39
CA TYR A 178 5.96 -12.44 2.31
C TYR A 178 4.94 -13.42 1.69
N ARG A 179 5.27 -13.99 0.51
CA ARG A 179 4.38 -14.96 -0.15
C ARG A 179 4.13 -16.20 0.71
N SER A 180 5.17 -16.73 1.34
CA SER A 180 5.06 -17.88 2.24
C SER A 180 4.14 -17.59 3.42
N HIS A 181 4.25 -16.40 4.03
CA HIS A 181 3.41 -15.98 5.15
C HIS A 181 1.93 -15.89 4.77
N TRP A 182 1.65 -15.36 3.58
CA TRP A 182 0.27 -15.17 3.10
C TRP A 182 -0.29 -16.35 2.28
N GLY A 183 0.47 -17.44 2.13
CA GLY A 183 0.06 -18.60 1.33
C GLY A 183 -0.15 -18.26 -0.15
N LEU A 184 0.59 -17.28 -0.70
CA LEU A 184 0.50 -16.86 -2.08
C LEU A 184 1.25 -17.83 -3.01
N ASP A 185 0.81 -17.92 -4.28
CA ASP A 185 1.45 -18.83 -5.25
C ASP A 185 2.86 -18.35 -5.63
N ASP A 186 3.85 -19.20 -5.47
CA ASP A 186 5.25 -18.97 -5.85
C ASP A 186 5.53 -19.20 -7.35
N ARG A 187 4.62 -19.89 -8.08
CA ARG A 187 4.82 -20.29 -9.48
C ARG A 187 4.60 -19.15 -10.47
N GLY A 188 4.11 -18.02 -10.00
CA GLY A 188 3.95 -16.82 -10.82
C GLY A 188 5.29 -16.15 -11.09
N GLY A 189 5.22 -15.03 -11.79
CA GLY A 189 6.30 -14.08 -11.99
C GLY A 189 5.78 -12.67 -11.73
N THR A 190 6.64 -11.69 -11.90
CA THR A 190 6.22 -10.30 -11.94
C THR A 190 6.24 -9.78 -13.36
N ALA A 191 5.32 -8.89 -13.71
CA ALA A 191 5.47 -8.02 -14.87
C ALA A 191 6.51 -6.94 -14.59
N ALA A 192 7.09 -6.38 -15.64
CA ALA A 192 7.90 -5.16 -15.55
C ALA A 192 7.18 -4.02 -16.28
N VAL A 193 6.86 -2.96 -15.56
CA VAL A 193 6.21 -1.75 -16.09
C VAL A 193 7.28 -0.70 -16.34
N VAL A 194 7.47 -0.30 -17.59
CA VAL A 194 8.35 0.79 -17.98
C VAL A 194 7.51 2.03 -18.22
N GLN A 195 7.74 3.08 -17.42
CA GLN A 195 6.93 4.30 -17.43
C GLN A 195 7.81 5.53 -17.55
N ALA A 196 7.38 6.52 -18.36
CA ALA A 196 8.04 7.80 -18.46
C ALA A 196 8.09 8.50 -17.09
N MET A 197 9.27 9.03 -16.73
CA MET A 197 9.44 9.79 -15.49
C MET A 197 8.79 11.17 -15.59
N VAL A 198 8.20 11.57 -14.46
CA VAL A 198 7.77 12.93 -14.13
C VAL A 198 8.37 13.30 -12.77
N PHE A 199 8.67 14.57 -12.54
CA PHE A 199 9.56 14.99 -11.46
C PHE A 199 8.88 15.92 -10.47
N GLY A 200 8.67 15.43 -9.25
CA GLY A 200 8.14 16.22 -8.14
C GLY A 200 9.15 17.18 -7.52
N ASN A 201 10.40 17.12 -7.91
CA ASN A 201 11.48 18.00 -7.45
C ASN A 201 12.02 18.94 -8.57
N LEU A 202 11.27 19.10 -9.66
CA LEU A 202 11.70 19.90 -10.83
C LEU A 202 11.70 21.41 -10.53
N SER A 203 10.66 21.92 -9.92
CA SER A 203 10.46 23.35 -9.67
C SER A 203 9.79 23.59 -8.33
N ALA A 204 9.64 24.86 -7.95
CA ALA A 204 8.89 25.26 -6.76
C ALA A 204 7.39 24.89 -6.83
N ASN A 205 6.84 24.68 -8.05
CA ASN A 205 5.46 24.26 -8.27
C ASN A 205 5.35 22.73 -8.44
N SER A 206 6.38 21.98 -8.03
CA SER A 206 6.43 20.53 -8.14
C SER A 206 6.35 19.88 -6.78
N GLY A 207 5.93 18.62 -6.76
CA GLY A 207 5.87 17.81 -5.56
C GLY A 207 5.35 16.41 -5.86
N ALA A 208 5.29 15.57 -4.84
CA ALA A 208 4.72 14.24 -4.94
C ALA A 208 3.84 13.94 -3.73
N GLY A 209 2.94 12.98 -3.86
CA GLY A 209 2.07 12.64 -2.75
C GLY A 209 1.34 11.32 -2.94
N VAL A 210 0.68 10.93 -1.85
CA VAL A 210 -0.28 9.84 -1.83
C VAL A 210 -1.63 10.41 -1.40
N PHE A 211 -2.65 10.10 -2.16
CA PHE A 211 -4.02 10.57 -1.95
C PHE A 211 -4.95 9.38 -1.78
N ILE A 212 -5.83 9.44 -0.80
CA ILE A 212 -6.86 8.44 -0.59
C ILE A 212 -8.22 9.14 -0.63
N SER A 213 -9.14 8.65 -1.44
CA SER A 213 -10.41 9.30 -1.71
C SER A 213 -11.30 9.49 -0.48
N ARG A 214 -11.14 8.61 0.53
CA ARG A 214 -11.79 8.70 1.86
C ARG A 214 -10.81 8.27 2.94
N ASN A 215 -11.03 8.70 4.17
CA ASN A 215 -10.13 8.41 5.29
C ASN A 215 -10.05 6.90 5.59
N PRO A 216 -8.89 6.24 5.38
CA PRO A 216 -8.73 4.79 5.51
C PRO A 216 -8.60 4.34 6.98
N ILE A 217 -8.49 5.27 7.91
CA ILE A 217 -8.36 5.00 9.34
C ILE A 217 -9.72 5.08 10.02
N SER A 218 -10.40 6.21 9.86
CA SER A 218 -11.68 6.51 10.52
C SER A 218 -12.90 6.06 9.71
N GLY A 219 -12.77 5.89 8.40
CA GLY A 219 -13.88 5.71 7.46
C GLY A 219 -14.70 6.97 7.23
N ALA A 220 -14.19 8.15 7.55
CA ALA A 220 -14.87 9.40 7.23
C ALA A 220 -14.85 9.67 5.71
N ASN A 221 -15.94 10.24 5.19
CA ASN A 221 -16.02 10.65 3.78
C ASN A 221 -15.32 11.99 3.60
N GLU A 222 -14.02 12.00 3.80
CA GLU A 222 -13.13 13.12 3.63
C GLU A 222 -11.83 12.65 2.98
N PRO A 223 -11.22 13.45 2.08
CA PRO A 223 -9.95 13.10 1.48
C PRO A 223 -8.85 12.99 2.54
N PHE A 224 -7.99 12.01 2.34
CA PHE A 224 -6.89 11.70 3.23
C PHE A 224 -5.62 11.52 2.41
N GLY A 225 -4.46 11.88 2.95
CA GLY A 225 -3.21 11.68 2.24
C GLY A 225 -2.14 12.68 2.62
N GLU A 226 -1.05 12.61 1.89
CA GLU A 226 0.21 13.27 2.19
C GLU A 226 0.74 13.98 0.95
N TRP A 227 1.35 15.13 1.16
CA TRP A 227 1.96 15.98 0.16
C TRP A 227 3.40 16.30 0.56
N LEU A 228 4.31 16.18 -0.38
CA LEU A 228 5.71 16.57 -0.21
C LEU A 228 6.08 17.58 -1.30
N PRO A 229 6.05 18.88 -1.01
CA PRO A 229 6.50 19.91 -1.96
C PRO A 229 7.99 19.72 -2.27
N GLY A 230 8.35 19.79 -3.55
CA GLY A 230 9.73 19.66 -4.00
C GLY A 230 10.37 18.27 -3.81
N GLY A 231 9.58 17.23 -3.49
CA GLY A 231 10.05 15.87 -3.28
C GLY A 231 9.60 14.88 -4.36
N GLN A 232 10.16 13.69 -4.34
CA GLN A 232 9.77 12.58 -5.22
C GLN A 232 8.90 11.56 -4.50
N GLY A 233 8.14 10.73 -5.26
CA GLY A 233 7.20 9.78 -4.71
C GLY A 233 7.82 8.72 -3.80
N ASP A 234 9.06 8.30 -4.05
CA ASP A 234 9.77 7.35 -3.20
C ASP A 234 10.13 7.94 -1.83
N ASP A 235 10.35 9.25 -1.72
CA ASP A 235 10.55 9.93 -0.44
C ASP A 235 9.27 9.85 0.43
N VAL A 236 8.09 10.04 -0.18
CA VAL A 236 6.79 9.93 0.51
C VAL A 236 6.54 8.51 0.99
N VAL A 237 6.67 7.53 0.09
CA VAL A 237 6.33 6.12 0.37
C VAL A 237 7.30 5.47 1.35
N SER A 238 8.58 5.87 1.34
CA SER A 238 9.58 5.35 2.29
C SER A 238 9.32 5.78 3.74
N GLY A 239 8.61 6.89 3.93
CA GLY A 239 8.39 7.49 5.25
C GLY A 239 9.66 8.00 5.93
N SER A 240 10.70 8.27 5.15
CA SER A 240 12.01 8.75 5.64
C SER A 240 12.09 10.26 5.78
N VAL A 241 11.07 10.98 5.32
CA VAL A 241 10.96 12.44 5.36
C VAL A 241 9.62 12.87 5.98
N ASP A 242 9.60 14.06 6.55
CA ASP A 242 8.36 14.66 7.01
C ASP A 242 7.55 15.14 5.81
N VAL A 243 6.27 14.80 5.81
CA VAL A 243 5.29 15.15 4.77
C VAL A 243 4.21 16.05 5.35
N GLU A 244 3.56 16.80 4.48
CA GLU A 244 2.43 17.65 4.86
C GLU A 244 1.10 16.91 4.61
N PRO A 245 0.03 17.25 5.35
CA PRO A 245 -1.30 16.76 5.01
C PRO A 245 -1.70 17.18 3.60
N ILE A 246 -2.48 16.37 2.90
CA ILE A 246 -2.93 16.66 1.52
C ILE A 246 -3.68 18.01 1.39
N THR A 247 -4.20 18.54 2.50
CA THR A 247 -4.82 19.86 2.55
C THR A 247 -3.85 21.00 2.26
N ALA A 248 -2.54 20.80 2.47
CA ALA A 248 -1.52 21.79 2.11
C ALA A 248 -1.48 22.01 0.59
N LEU A 249 -1.56 20.95 -0.22
CA LEU A 249 -1.67 21.05 -1.68
C LEU A 249 -2.90 21.90 -2.09
N ARG A 250 -4.03 21.79 -1.38
CA ARG A 250 -5.21 22.62 -1.64
C ARG A 250 -4.93 24.11 -1.44
N ASP A 251 -4.15 24.42 -0.41
CA ASP A 251 -3.87 25.80 -0.03
C ASP A 251 -2.76 26.42 -0.91
N GLU A 252 -1.84 25.58 -1.40
CA GLU A 252 -0.74 25.98 -2.29
C GLU A 252 -1.13 25.98 -3.78
N GLN A 253 -1.79 24.93 -4.26
CA GLN A 253 -2.10 24.68 -5.67
C GLN A 253 -3.55 24.22 -5.85
N ARG A 254 -4.49 25.10 -5.60
CA ARG A 254 -5.94 24.80 -5.60
C ARG A 254 -6.43 24.10 -6.86
N ALA A 255 -5.98 24.50 -8.04
CA ALA A 255 -6.42 23.92 -9.31
C ALA A 255 -5.98 22.45 -9.44
N VAL A 256 -4.74 22.13 -9.07
CA VAL A 256 -4.19 20.76 -9.05
C VAL A 256 -4.94 19.89 -8.04
N TYR A 257 -5.21 20.45 -6.86
CA TYR A 257 -5.99 19.73 -5.83
C TYR A 257 -7.41 19.39 -6.33
N ASP A 258 -8.10 20.35 -6.96
CA ASP A 258 -9.46 20.14 -7.46
C ASP A 258 -9.47 19.10 -8.62
N GLU A 259 -8.43 19.08 -9.48
CA GLU A 259 -8.23 18.06 -10.51
C GLU A 259 -7.99 16.66 -9.89
N LEU A 260 -7.13 16.56 -8.89
CA LEU A 260 -6.87 15.33 -8.14
C LEU A 260 -8.15 14.80 -7.50
N MET A 261 -8.94 15.67 -6.86
CA MET A 261 -10.24 15.30 -6.28
C MET A 261 -11.23 14.78 -7.34
N ALA A 262 -11.27 15.39 -8.51
CA ALA A 262 -12.14 14.96 -9.61
C ALA A 262 -11.71 13.58 -10.15
N ALA A 263 -10.39 13.35 -10.31
CA ALA A 263 -9.83 12.08 -10.72
C ALA A 263 -10.13 10.97 -9.69
N ALA A 264 -9.95 11.24 -8.41
CA ALA A 264 -10.20 10.30 -7.33
C ALA A 264 -11.67 9.87 -7.25
N ARG A 265 -12.62 10.81 -7.36
CA ARG A 265 -14.05 10.50 -7.42
C ARG A 265 -14.42 9.68 -8.65
N ARG A 266 -13.75 9.90 -9.77
CA ARG A 266 -13.95 9.11 -10.99
C ARG A 266 -13.45 7.70 -10.80
N LEU A 267 -12.25 7.50 -10.27
CA LEU A 267 -11.67 6.20 -9.98
C LEU A 267 -12.50 5.41 -8.95
N GLU A 268 -12.97 6.06 -7.89
CA GLU A 268 -13.84 5.44 -6.89
C GLU A 268 -15.13 4.88 -7.51
N ARG A 269 -15.74 5.61 -8.46
CA ARG A 269 -16.92 5.11 -9.18
C ARG A 269 -16.60 3.96 -10.14
N LEU A 270 -15.46 4.01 -10.83
CA LEU A 270 -15.03 2.98 -11.77
C LEU A 270 -14.72 1.66 -11.07
N GLU A 271 -14.00 1.74 -9.97
CA GLU A 271 -13.59 0.58 -9.18
C GLU A 271 -14.64 0.17 -8.13
N SER A 272 -15.68 1.01 -7.96
CA SER A 272 -16.69 0.87 -6.91
C SER A 272 -16.09 0.74 -5.51
N ASP A 273 -14.90 1.28 -5.29
CA ASP A 273 -14.17 1.20 -4.01
C ASP A 273 -13.25 2.40 -3.80
N VAL A 274 -12.91 2.62 -2.53
CA VAL A 274 -11.99 3.69 -2.10
C VAL A 274 -10.62 3.46 -2.70
N GLN A 275 -10.09 4.48 -3.34
CA GLN A 275 -8.83 4.42 -4.07
C GLN A 275 -7.70 5.15 -3.35
N GLU A 276 -6.55 4.51 -3.31
CA GLU A 276 -5.27 5.11 -2.99
C GLU A 276 -4.55 5.43 -4.31
N ILE A 277 -4.11 6.66 -4.45
CA ILE A 277 -3.53 7.21 -5.68
C ILE A 277 -2.15 7.77 -5.37
N GLU A 278 -1.13 7.23 -6.02
CA GLU A 278 0.19 7.86 -6.07
C GLU A 278 0.18 8.92 -7.17
N PHE A 279 0.60 10.13 -6.86
CA PHE A 279 0.60 11.23 -7.81
C PHE A 279 1.87 12.08 -7.72
N THR A 280 2.19 12.75 -8.82
CA THR A 280 3.25 13.75 -8.90
C THR A 280 2.68 15.02 -9.54
N VAL A 281 3.11 16.15 -9.05
CA VAL A 281 2.89 17.45 -9.70
C VAL A 281 4.23 17.88 -10.30
N GLU A 282 4.31 17.95 -11.62
CA GLU A 282 5.47 18.43 -12.35
C GLU A 282 5.16 19.83 -12.88
N ASP A 283 5.75 20.84 -12.28
CA ASP A 283 5.56 22.25 -12.63
C ASP A 283 4.08 22.65 -12.80
N GLY A 284 3.27 22.37 -11.76
CA GLY A 284 1.84 22.67 -11.74
C GLY A 284 0.95 21.73 -12.56
N THR A 285 1.52 20.70 -13.19
CA THR A 285 0.77 19.69 -13.96
C THR A 285 0.60 18.42 -13.13
N LEU A 286 -0.64 17.98 -12.95
CA LEU A 286 -0.95 16.73 -12.23
C LEU A 286 -0.65 15.50 -13.08
N TRP A 287 0.00 14.50 -12.48
CA TRP A 287 0.22 13.18 -13.01
C TRP A 287 -0.16 12.10 -12.00
N LEU A 288 -1.02 11.18 -12.40
CA LEU A 288 -1.37 9.99 -11.61
C LEU A 288 -0.42 8.85 -12.00
N LEU A 289 0.31 8.29 -11.04
CA LEU A 289 1.32 7.27 -11.32
C LEU A 289 0.78 5.86 -11.16
N GLN A 290 -0.10 5.67 -10.20
CA GLN A 290 -0.67 4.38 -9.83
C GLN A 290 -1.96 4.59 -9.05
N THR A 291 -2.90 3.65 -9.18
CA THR A 291 -4.06 3.54 -8.29
C THR A 291 -4.19 2.11 -7.77
N ARG A 292 -4.70 1.99 -6.56
CA ARG A 292 -5.09 0.71 -5.97
C ARG A 292 -6.25 0.90 -4.99
N THR A 293 -6.94 -0.18 -4.68
CA THR A 293 -7.86 -0.20 -3.55
C THR A 293 -7.09 0.14 -2.26
N ALA A 294 -7.61 1.10 -1.50
CA ALA A 294 -6.94 1.56 -0.28
C ALA A 294 -6.99 0.50 0.82
N GLU A 295 -5.83 0.23 1.42
CA GLU A 295 -5.75 -0.53 2.66
C GLU A 295 -6.38 0.26 3.80
N ARG A 296 -7.20 -0.40 4.61
CA ARG A 296 -8.04 0.28 5.58
C ARG A 296 -8.13 -0.46 6.92
N SER A 297 -8.35 0.28 7.98
CA SER A 297 -8.62 -0.27 9.30
C SER A 297 -9.95 -1.03 9.33
N ALA A 298 -10.14 -1.89 10.32
CA ALA A 298 -11.42 -2.58 10.54
C ALA A 298 -12.61 -1.61 10.66
N GLN A 299 -12.42 -0.48 11.34
CA GLN A 299 -13.42 0.57 11.47
C GLN A 299 -13.77 1.20 10.12
N ALA A 300 -12.74 1.55 9.35
CA ALA A 300 -12.95 2.12 8.03
C ALA A 300 -13.58 1.10 7.08
N ALA A 301 -13.21 -0.18 7.13
CA ALA A 301 -13.80 -1.23 6.30
C ALA A 301 -15.32 -1.30 6.47
N VAL A 302 -15.81 -1.31 7.70
CA VAL A 302 -17.25 -1.31 8.00
C VAL A 302 -17.93 -0.02 7.53
N ARG A 303 -17.40 1.14 7.91
CA ARG A 303 -18.01 2.44 7.59
C ARG A 303 -18.05 2.71 6.10
N LEU A 304 -16.94 2.46 5.40
CA LEU A 304 -16.83 2.70 3.96
C LEU A 304 -17.73 1.74 3.16
N ALA A 305 -17.83 0.47 3.54
CA ALA A 305 -18.75 -0.47 2.90
C ALA A 305 -20.21 0.02 3.02
N LEU A 306 -20.64 0.45 4.22
CA LEU A 306 -21.98 1.00 4.41
C LEU A 306 -22.21 2.32 3.65
N GLN A 307 -21.20 3.20 3.55
CA GLN A 307 -21.30 4.45 2.79
C GLN A 307 -21.45 4.17 1.29
N LEU A 308 -20.58 3.34 0.72
CA LEU A 308 -20.62 2.98 -0.70
C LEU A 308 -21.96 2.31 -1.08
N ARG A 309 -22.51 1.50 -0.17
CA ARG A 309 -23.85 0.92 -0.31
C ARG A 309 -24.94 2.01 -0.32
N ARG A 310 -24.93 2.94 0.62
CA ARG A 310 -25.91 4.04 0.69
C ARG A 310 -25.84 4.95 -0.54
N GLU A 311 -24.66 5.07 -1.14
CA GLU A 311 -24.42 5.80 -2.40
C GLU A 311 -24.78 4.99 -3.64
N GLY A 312 -25.18 3.72 -3.50
CA GLY A 312 -25.58 2.84 -4.61
C GLY A 312 -24.41 2.33 -5.46
N LEU A 313 -23.17 2.44 -4.99
CA LEU A 313 -21.99 1.95 -5.68
C LEU A 313 -21.82 0.44 -5.51
N ILE A 314 -22.30 -0.13 -4.42
CA ILE A 314 -22.30 -1.57 -4.13
C ILE A 314 -23.65 -2.00 -3.54
N ASP A 315 -23.97 -3.28 -3.68
CA ASP A 315 -25.17 -3.89 -3.12
C ASP A 315 -24.96 -4.46 -1.70
N ASP A 316 -26.00 -5.07 -1.14
CA ASP A 316 -25.98 -5.70 0.18
C ASP A 316 -24.96 -6.86 0.25
N HIS A 317 -24.85 -7.68 -0.80
CA HIS A 317 -23.91 -8.80 -0.86
C HIS A 317 -22.46 -8.32 -0.88
N GLU A 318 -22.16 -7.35 -1.75
CA GLU A 318 -20.82 -6.77 -1.84
C GLU A 318 -20.43 -6.03 -0.54
N THR A 319 -21.39 -5.37 0.12
CA THR A 319 -21.19 -4.73 1.41
C THR A 319 -20.67 -5.73 2.45
N LEU A 320 -21.34 -6.88 2.57
CA LEU A 320 -20.94 -7.92 3.53
C LEU A 320 -19.63 -8.62 3.11
N ARG A 321 -19.38 -8.75 1.80
CA ARG A 321 -18.14 -9.34 1.30
C ARG A 321 -16.90 -8.53 1.67
N ARG A 322 -17.01 -7.20 1.71
CA ARG A 322 -15.91 -6.28 2.07
C ARG A 322 -15.59 -6.24 3.54
N VAL A 323 -16.51 -6.67 4.40
CA VAL A 323 -16.30 -6.76 5.83
C VAL A 323 -15.99 -8.20 6.20
N THR A 324 -14.78 -8.44 6.72
CA THR A 324 -14.36 -9.78 7.14
C THR A 324 -14.82 -10.08 8.56
N PRO A 325 -14.95 -11.36 8.97
CA PRO A 325 -15.10 -11.73 10.38
C PRO A 325 -14.03 -11.10 11.27
N ALA A 326 -12.77 -11.10 10.82
CA ALA A 326 -11.65 -10.48 11.54
C ALA A 326 -11.83 -8.96 11.76
N HIS A 327 -12.44 -8.23 10.82
CA HIS A 327 -12.78 -6.82 11.04
C HIS A 327 -13.76 -6.65 12.19
N VAL A 328 -14.80 -7.50 12.26
CA VAL A 328 -15.79 -7.47 13.34
C VAL A 328 -15.14 -7.80 14.68
N GLU A 329 -14.33 -8.86 14.73
CA GLU A 329 -13.60 -9.26 15.93
C GLU A 329 -12.67 -8.13 16.41
N THR A 330 -11.93 -7.50 15.51
CA THR A 330 -11.07 -6.36 15.84
C THR A 330 -11.85 -5.20 16.45
N LEU A 331 -13.05 -4.91 15.95
CA LEU A 331 -13.89 -3.83 16.47
C LEU A 331 -14.54 -4.16 17.81
N LEU A 332 -14.71 -5.43 18.10
CA LEU A 332 -15.23 -5.91 19.40
C LEU A 332 -14.11 -6.11 20.42
N LEU A 333 -12.83 -5.97 20.02
CA LEU A 333 -11.71 -6.02 20.95
C LEU A 333 -11.81 -4.91 22.00
N PRO A 334 -11.37 -5.21 23.22
CA PRO A 334 -11.37 -4.23 24.29
C PRO A 334 -10.56 -2.97 23.95
N SER A 335 -11.05 -1.82 24.43
CA SER A 335 -10.36 -0.53 24.33
C SER A 335 -10.03 0.03 25.72
N LEU A 336 -9.14 1.03 25.79
CA LEU A 336 -8.81 1.68 27.05
C LEU A 336 -10.00 2.51 27.56
N ARG A 337 -10.39 2.29 28.82
CA ARG A 337 -11.39 3.14 29.50
C ARG A 337 -10.84 4.55 29.70
N PRO A 338 -11.70 5.58 29.69
CA PRO A 338 -11.28 6.96 29.95
C PRO A 338 -10.49 7.13 31.26
N GLU A 339 -10.93 6.43 32.32
CA GLU A 339 -10.28 6.46 33.64
C GLU A 339 -8.88 5.86 33.58
N THR A 340 -8.71 4.69 32.96
CA THR A 340 -7.41 4.04 32.76
C THR A 340 -6.47 4.92 31.96
N ARG A 341 -6.99 5.57 30.91
CA ARG A 341 -6.21 6.49 30.08
C ARG A 341 -5.75 7.72 30.86
N SER A 342 -6.61 8.31 31.70
CA SER A 342 -6.29 9.53 32.44
C SER A 342 -5.24 9.32 33.53
N THR A 343 -5.12 8.09 34.08
CA THR A 343 -4.18 7.77 35.15
C THR A 343 -2.82 7.29 34.68
N ALA A 344 -2.71 6.72 33.48
CA ALA A 344 -1.46 6.20 32.95
C ALA A 344 -0.62 7.31 32.30
N PRO A 345 0.70 7.38 32.59
CA PRO A 345 1.59 8.37 31.96
C PRO A 345 1.58 8.26 30.44
N LEU A 346 1.41 9.40 29.75
CA LEU A 346 1.59 9.50 28.31
C LEU A 346 3.08 9.59 28.01
N LEU A 347 3.63 8.62 27.28
CA LEU A 347 5.05 8.55 26.93
C LEU A 347 5.34 9.15 25.55
N ALA A 348 4.42 8.96 24.59
CA ALA A 348 4.53 9.52 23.24
C ALA A 348 3.15 9.72 22.63
N LYS A 349 3.07 10.61 21.63
CA LYS A 349 1.90 10.86 20.82
C LYS A 349 2.32 11.00 19.36
N GLY A 350 1.58 10.32 18.47
CA GLY A 350 1.81 10.33 17.03
C GLY A 350 0.50 10.27 16.27
N LEU A 351 0.58 9.93 14.98
CA LEU A 351 -0.58 9.72 14.13
C LEU A 351 -1.17 8.32 14.36
N PRO A 352 -2.50 8.19 14.53
CA PRO A 352 -3.17 6.90 14.55
C PRO A 352 -3.07 6.24 13.17
N ALA A 353 -2.30 5.14 13.07
CA ALA A 353 -2.04 4.47 11.80
C ALA A 353 -2.86 3.18 11.62
N CYS A 354 -3.02 2.39 12.68
CA CYS A 354 -3.93 1.25 12.72
C CYS A 354 -4.59 1.19 14.09
N PRO A 355 -5.92 1.23 14.18
CA PRO A 355 -6.64 1.31 15.45
C PRO A 355 -6.58 0.01 16.25
N GLY A 356 -6.93 0.12 17.54
CA GLY A 356 -6.87 -0.94 18.53
C GLY A 356 -6.01 -0.55 19.72
N VAL A 357 -5.83 -1.49 20.65
CA VAL A 357 -4.95 -1.35 21.80
C VAL A 357 -4.07 -2.59 21.91
N ALA A 358 -2.76 -2.37 22.02
CA ALA A 358 -1.78 -3.44 22.22
C ALA A 358 -0.84 -3.08 23.36
N SER A 359 -0.55 -4.05 24.22
CA SER A 359 0.40 -3.88 25.34
C SER A 359 1.54 -4.88 25.19
N GLY A 360 2.74 -4.49 25.57
CA GLY A 360 3.91 -5.35 25.52
C GLY A 360 5.19 -4.62 25.91
N GLN A 361 6.28 -5.36 25.93
CA GLN A 361 7.61 -4.80 26.10
C GLN A 361 8.08 -4.18 24.80
N ALA A 362 8.66 -2.99 24.87
CA ALA A 362 9.16 -2.25 23.71
C ALA A 362 10.55 -2.76 23.29
N TYR A 363 10.67 -3.19 22.05
CA TYR A 363 11.92 -3.62 21.41
C TYR A 363 12.25 -2.70 20.24
N THR A 364 13.51 -2.27 20.15
CA THR A 364 13.99 -1.40 19.06
C THR A 364 14.81 -2.16 18.01
N ASP A 365 15.14 -3.41 18.28
CA ASP A 365 15.83 -4.32 17.39
C ASP A 365 14.87 -5.42 16.92
N VAL A 366 14.88 -5.70 15.60
CA VAL A 366 13.94 -6.64 14.96
C VAL A 366 14.19 -8.07 15.41
N ASP A 367 15.45 -8.50 15.46
CA ASP A 367 15.80 -9.87 15.81
C ASP A 367 15.48 -10.13 17.29
N ALA A 368 15.80 -9.17 18.18
CA ALA A 368 15.44 -9.25 19.59
C ALA A 368 13.92 -9.29 19.81
N ALA A 369 13.14 -8.56 19.00
CA ALA A 369 11.69 -8.56 19.03
C ALA A 369 11.13 -9.94 18.61
N MET A 370 11.67 -10.53 17.56
CA MET A 370 11.29 -11.87 17.08
C MET A 370 11.62 -12.95 18.12
N ASP A 371 12.85 -12.93 18.66
CA ASP A 371 13.28 -13.87 19.70
C ASP A 371 12.40 -13.80 20.95
N ALA A 372 11.97 -12.60 21.35
CA ALA A 372 11.07 -12.41 22.47
C ALA A 372 9.65 -12.94 22.16
N ALA A 373 9.13 -12.67 20.96
CA ALA A 373 7.85 -13.21 20.52
C ALA A 373 7.85 -14.75 20.46
N ASP A 374 8.93 -15.37 20.01
CA ASP A 374 9.11 -16.83 19.99
C ASP A 374 9.12 -17.44 21.41
N ARG A 375 9.57 -16.68 22.41
CA ARG A 375 9.44 -17.05 23.84
C ARG A 375 8.04 -16.84 24.41
N GLY A 376 7.10 -16.32 23.62
CA GLY A 376 5.72 -16.04 24.04
C GLY A 376 5.54 -14.70 24.76
N GLU A 377 6.51 -13.78 24.67
CA GLU A 377 6.40 -12.44 25.24
C GLU A 377 5.48 -11.57 24.37
N GLN A 378 4.77 -10.62 25.01
CA GLN A 378 4.02 -9.59 24.28
C GLN A 378 4.99 -8.48 23.86
N VAL A 379 5.17 -8.30 22.57
CA VAL A 379 6.17 -7.41 21.99
C VAL A 379 5.53 -6.20 21.32
N ILE A 380 6.08 -5.01 21.56
CA ILE A 380 5.83 -3.81 20.77
C ILE A 380 7.12 -3.44 20.03
N LEU A 381 7.06 -3.40 18.70
CA LEU A 381 8.20 -3.00 17.88
C LEU A 381 8.25 -1.46 17.80
N VAL A 382 9.38 -0.89 18.18
CA VAL A 382 9.61 0.56 18.15
C VAL A 382 10.80 0.86 17.25
N ARG A 383 10.59 1.66 16.20
CA ARG A 383 11.64 1.99 15.23
C ARG A 383 11.73 3.50 15.00
N ASP A 384 12.86 3.97 14.47
CA ASP A 384 12.97 5.28 13.87
C ASP A 384 11.97 5.43 12.70
N TYR A 385 12.05 4.55 11.73
CA TYR A 385 11.07 4.26 10.67
C TYR A 385 11.18 2.78 10.30
N THR A 386 10.16 2.22 9.67
CA THR A 386 10.21 0.83 9.22
C THR A 386 10.69 0.72 7.78
N ARG A 387 11.46 -0.34 7.52
CA ARG A 387 11.94 -0.74 6.20
C ARG A 387 11.27 -2.05 5.77
N PRO A 388 11.32 -2.42 4.49
CA PRO A 388 10.81 -3.72 4.04
C PRO A 388 11.43 -4.91 4.78
N GLU A 389 12.69 -4.78 5.23
CA GLU A 389 13.41 -5.80 6.02
C GLU A 389 12.83 -5.98 7.43
N ASP A 390 12.12 -4.98 7.97
CA ASP A 390 11.54 -5.01 9.32
C ASP A 390 10.20 -5.79 9.38
N VAL A 391 9.64 -6.21 8.25
CA VAL A 391 8.30 -6.82 8.16
C VAL A 391 8.17 -8.08 9.03
N SER A 392 9.22 -8.90 9.15
CA SER A 392 9.23 -10.07 10.04
C SER A 392 9.01 -9.68 11.50
N GLY A 393 9.68 -8.63 11.98
CA GLY A 393 9.47 -8.08 13.33
C GLY A 393 8.09 -7.44 13.50
N MET A 394 7.58 -6.77 12.46
CA MET A 394 6.21 -6.21 12.48
C MET A 394 5.15 -7.31 12.60
N LEU A 395 5.33 -8.45 11.95
CA LEU A 395 4.45 -9.62 12.05
C LEU A 395 4.49 -10.27 13.44
N ALA A 396 5.66 -10.34 14.06
CA ALA A 396 5.85 -10.91 15.40
C ALA A 396 5.29 -10.00 16.51
N ALA A 397 5.28 -8.67 16.30
CA ALA A 397 4.83 -7.69 17.29
C ALA A 397 3.30 -7.63 17.41
N GLN A 398 2.81 -7.26 18.61
CA GLN A 398 1.41 -6.93 18.86
C GLN A 398 1.06 -5.49 18.44
N GLY A 399 2.04 -4.62 18.43
CA GLY A 399 1.89 -3.23 18.02
C GLY A 399 3.19 -2.62 17.54
N ILE A 400 3.07 -1.51 16.80
CA ILE A 400 4.17 -0.84 16.12
C ILE A 400 4.14 0.64 16.46
N VAL A 401 5.32 1.20 16.78
CA VAL A 401 5.52 2.62 17.02
C VAL A 401 6.69 3.10 16.18
N THR A 402 6.55 4.25 15.49
CA THR A 402 7.68 4.85 14.77
C THR A 402 7.89 6.32 15.14
N GLU A 403 9.17 6.75 15.12
CA GLU A 403 9.53 8.15 15.34
C GLU A 403 9.10 9.03 14.17
N VAL A 404 9.38 8.58 12.95
CA VAL A 404 9.09 9.28 11.70
C VAL A 404 8.07 8.47 10.89
N GLY A 405 7.35 9.14 10.01
CA GLY A 405 6.42 8.55 9.08
C GLY A 405 5.01 9.09 9.24
N GLY A 406 4.35 9.24 8.13
CA GLY A 406 2.96 9.68 8.05
C GLY A 406 1.99 8.51 7.87
N ALA A 407 0.76 8.83 7.58
CA ALA A 407 -0.34 7.86 7.45
C ALA A 407 -0.24 6.99 6.18
N ALA A 408 0.54 7.40 5.18
CA ALA A 408 0.86 6.62 3.98
C ALA A 408 2.24 5.94 4.05
N SER A 409 2.98 6.08 5.16
CA SER A 409 4.29 5.46 5.33
C SER A 409 4.21 3.93 5.31
N HIS A 410 5.35 3.28 5.01
CA HIS A 410 5.47 1.81 5.02
C HIS A 410 4.95 1.20 6.34
N ALA A 411 5.32 1.78 7.49
CA ALA A 411 4.82 1.33 8.79
C ALA A 411 3.29 1.36 8.86
N ALA A 412 2.66 2.46 8.43
CA ALA A 412 1.22 2.63 8.49
C ALA A 412 0.47 1.68 7.53
N VAL A 413 0.94 1.55 6.29
CA VAL A 413 0.32 0.68 5.28
C VAL A 413 0.41 -0.78 5.69
N VAL A 414 1.61 -1.27 6.02
CA VAL A 414 1.82 -2.67 6.42
C VAL A 414 1.06 -2.99 7.71
N SER A 415 1.04 -2.08 8.70
CA SER A 415 0.29 -2.31 9.94
C SER A 415 -1.20 -2.51 9.69
N ARG A 416 -1.81 -1.74 8.78
CA ARG A 416 -3.22 -1.92 8.40
C ARG A 416 -3.44 -3.25 7.68
N GLU A 417 -2.53 -3.63 6.78
CA GLU A 417 -2.59 -4.88 6.03
C GLU A 417 -2.54 -6.10 6.95
N ILE A 418 -1.61 -6.12 7.90
CA ILE A 418 -1.44 -7.24 8.85
C ILE A 418 -2.31 -7.12 10.11
N GLY A 419 -3.13 -6.06 10.23
CA GLY A 419 -4.03 -5.84 11.37
C GLY A 419 -3.30 -5.57 12.70
N ARG A 420 -2.10 -4.99 12.68
CA ARG A 420 -1.34 -4.66 13.90
C ARG A 420 -1.58 -3.21 14.32
N VAL A 421 -1.86 -3.03 15.61
CA VAL A 421 -2.02 -1.69 16.20
C VAL A 421 -0.80 -0.83 15.92
N ALA A 422 -1.00 0.40 15.42
CA ALA A 422 0.14 1.23 15.08
C ALA A 422 -0.06 2.72 15.36
N VAL A 423 1.01 3.34 15.83
CA VAL A 423 1.15 4.79 16.00
C VAL A 423 2.46 5.21 15.33
N VAL A 424 2.38 6.13 14.38
CA VAL A 424 3.53 6.59 13.58
C VAL A 424 3.80 8.08 13.80
N GLY A 425 5.04 8.52 13.50
CA GLY A 425 5.38 9.94 13.61
C GLY A 425 5.36 10.46 15.05
N CYS A 426 5.86 9.69 16.00
CA CYS A 426 5.90 10.05 17.42
C CYS A 426 6.97 11.08 17.78
N GLY A 427 7.82 11.46 16.83
CA GLY A 427 8.93 12.40 17.02
C GLY A 427 10.27 11.73 17.35
N PRO A 428 11.37 12.44 17.11
CA PRO A 428 12.72 11.91 17.28
C PRO A 428 13.04 11.58 18.74
N GLY A 429 13.81 10.50 18.97
CA GLY A 429 14.24 10.04 20.30
C GLY A 429 13.22 9.21 21.07
N VAL A 430 12.02 9.01 20.53
CA VAL A 430 10.98 8.20 21.17
C VAL A 430 11.41 6.73 21.26
N ALA A 431 12.10 6.18 20.27
CA ALA A 431 12.59 4.81 20.31
C ALA A 431 13.53 4.57 21.50
N ALA A 432 14.48 5.46 21.72
CA ALA A 432 15.39 5.40 22.88
C ALA A 432 14.64 5.56 24.22
N THR A 433 13.59 6.39 24.25
CA THR A 433 12.79 6.64 25.45
C THR A 433 11.95 5.43 25.85
N LEU A 434 11.41 4.69 24.86
CA LEU A 434 10.53 3.55 25.05
C LEU A 434 11.28 2.24 25.22
N ALA A 435 12.52 2.12 24.74
CA ALA A 435 13.30 0.87 24.73
C ALA A 435 13.28 0.14 26.08
N GLY A 436 12.89 -1.14 26.05
CA GLY A 436 12.82 -2.02 27.21
C GLY A 436 11.70 -1.73 28.20
N LYS A 437 10.88 -0.71 27.99
CA LYS A 437 9.72 -0.42 28.86
C LYS A 437 8.51 -1.30 28.52
N GLN A 438 7.70 -1.55 29.52
CA GLN A 438 6.36 -2.08 29.35
C GLN A 438 5.45 -0.92 28.95
N ILE A 439 4.82 -1.02 27.77
CA ILE A 439 4.01 0.05 27.21
C ILE A 439 2.68 -0.47 26.67
N THR A 440 1.71 0.43 26.57
CA THR A 440 0.44 0.22 25.88
C THR A 440 0.32 1.23 24.75
N VAL A 441 0.06 0.74 23.53
CA VAL A 441 -0.16 1.51 22.32
C VAL A 441 -1.66 1.59 22.06
N ASP A 442 -2.22 2.80 22.03
CA ASP A 442 -3.59 3.08 21.59
C ASP A 442 -3.55 3.64 20.16
N GLY A 443 -3.63 2.75 19.19
CA GLY A 443 -3.63 3.09 17.78
C GLY A 443 -4.88 3.86 17.31
N SER A 444 -5.95 3.85 18.11
CA SER A 444 -7.16 4.62 17.81
C SER A 444 -7.03 6.10 18.18
N LYS A 445 -6.15 6.41 19.14
CA LYS A 445 -5.92 7.77 19.65
C LYS A 445 -4.53 8.33 19.33
N GLY A 446 -3.65 7.50 18.75
CA GLY A 446 -2.27 7.88 18.47
C GLY A 446 -1.45 8.08 19.76
N GLU A 447 -1.71 7.31 20.81
CA GLU A 447 -1.08 7.47 22.13
C GLU A 447 -0.26 6.24 22.51
N VAL A 448 0.90 6.47 23.11
CA VAL A 448 1.73 5.43 23.75
C VAL A 448 1.81 5.75 25.24
N ARG A 449 1.38 4.82 26.07
CA ARG A 449 1.29 4.99 27.52
C ARG A 449 2.12 3.96 28.26
N GLU A 450 2.54 4.29 29.49
CA GLU A 450 3.31 3.40 30.34
C GLU A 450 2.46 2.29 30.92
N GLY A 451 3.01 1.08 30.97
CA GLY A 451 2.42 -0.09 31.62
C GLY A 451 1.55 -0.95 30.73
N ASN A 452 1.09 -2.07 31.29
CA ASN A 452 0.11 -2.97 30.70
C ASN A 452 -1.29 -2.58 31.18
N LEU A 453 -2.04 -1.84 30.36
CA LEU A 453 -3.27 -1.19 30.79
C LEU A 453 -4.50 -2.10 30.56
N VAL A 454 -5.45 -2.05 31.50
CA VAL A 454 -6.69 -2.81 31.43
C VAL A 454 -7.62 -2.25 30.34
N GLN A 455 -8.12 -3.14 29.52
CA GLN A 455 -9.00 -2.87 28.39
C GLN A 455 -10.46 -3.26 28.73
N SER A 456 -11.44 -2.67 28.03
CA SER A 456 -12.87 -3.05 28.15
C SER A 456 -13.47 -3.39 26.79
N GLY A 457 -14.33 -4.42 26.77
CA GLY A 457 -14.97 -4.92 25.55
C GLY A 457 -16.15 -4.05 25.07
N TRP A 458 -16.49 -4.19 23.79
CA TRP A 458 -17.65 -3.60 23.11
C TRP A 458 -18.58 -4.70 22.57
N SER A 459 -19.85 -4.39 22.39
CA SER A 459 -20.82 -5.28 21.74
C SER A 459 -21.26 -4.73 20.38
N VAL A 460 -21.86 -5.59 19.55
CA VAL A 460 -22.46 -5.19 18.26
C VAL A 460 -23.53 -4.12 18.49
N ASP A 461 -24.29 -4.22 19.58
CA ASP A 461 -25.37 -3.29 19.91
C ASP A 461 -24.88 -1.91 20.36
N ASP A 462 -23.63 -1.79 20.77
CA ASP A 462 -23.01 -0.51 21.14
C ASP A 462 -22.53 0.30 19.92
N THR A 463 -22.45 -0.35 18.73
CA THR A 463 -21.90 0.24 17.51
C THR A 463 -22.98 0.29 16.42
N PRO A 464 -23.52 1.48 16.07
CA PRO A 464 -24.59 1.60 15.07
C PRO A 464 -24.26 0.97 13.72
N GLU A 465 -23.01 1.09 13.28
CA GLU A 465 -22.55 0.53 12.00
C GLU A 465 -22.53 -1.02 12.03
N LEU A 466 -22.11 -1.63 13.13
CA LEU A 466 -22.15 -3.10 13.26
C LEU A 466 -23.59 -3.62 13.37
N ARG A 467 -24.48 -2.85 13.99
CA ARG A 467 -25.90 -3.18 14.06
C ARG A 467 -26.53 -3.17 12.66
N GLU A 468 -26.31 -2.11 11.87
CA GLU A 468 -26.78 -2.03 10.48
C GLU A 468 -26.24 -3.19 9.63
N LEU A 469 -24.95 -3.51 9.78
CA LEU A 469 -24.32 -4.63 9.08
C LEU A 469 -24.93 -5.99 9.49
N ALA A 470 -25.23 -6.18 10.78
CA ALA A 470 -25.90 -7.36 11.28
C ALA A 470 -27.33 -7.50 10.72
N ASP A 471 -28.08 -6.39 10.58
CA ASP A 471 -29.40 -6.40 9.99
C ASP A 471 -29.37 -6.77 8.49
N ILE A 472 -28.35 -6.33 7.76
CA ILE A 472 -28.13 -6.77 6.37
C ILE A 472 -27.80 -8.26 6.35
N ALA A 473 -26.87 -8.72 7.19
CA ALA A 473 -26.46 -10.12 7.24
C ALA A 473 -27.60 -11.07 7.57
N ARG A 474 -28.48 -10.72 8.52
CA ARG A 474 -29.67 -11.52 8.87
C ARG A 474 -30.62 -11.76 7.69
N ARG A 475 -30.67 -10.85 6.71
CA ARG A 475 -31.56 -10.96 5.53
C ARG A 475 -31.02 -11.89 4.44
N ILE A 476 -29.68 -11.98 4.32
CA ILE A 476 -29.08 -12.64 3.14
C ILE A 476 -28.14 -13.80 3.50
N SER A 477 -27.73 -13.93 4.77
CA SER A 477 -26.88 -15.04 5.19
C SER A 477 -27.67 -16.38 5.14
N PRO A 478 -27.05 -17.45 4.65
CA PRO A 478 -27.64 -18.79 4.68
C PRO A 478 -27.76 -19.35 6.10
N LEU A 479 -27.02 -18.81 7.04
CA LEU A 479 -27.04 -19.15 8.46
C LEU A 479 -27.31 -17.89 9.27
N ARG A 480 -28.44 -17.85 9.99
CA ARG A 480 -28.75 -16.78 10.93
C ARG A 480 -28.16 -17.11 12.30
N ALA A 481 -27.40 -16.19 12.86
CA ALA A 481 -26.80 -16.39 14.16
C ALA A 481 -27.37 -15.41 15.19
N HIS A 482 -27.57 -15.91 16.41
CA HIS A 482 -28.18 -15.24 17.55
C HIS A 482 -27.22 -15.27 18.73
N LEU A 483 -27.31 -14.29 19.65
CA LEU A 483 -26.55 -14.33 20.92
C LEU A 483 -27.13 -15.36 21.91
N THR A 484 -28.46 -15.51 21.90
CA THR A 484 -29.21 -16.42 22.78
C THR A 484 -30.40 -16.99 22.01
N GLY A 485 -30.93 -18.13 22.45
CA GLY A 485 -32.10 -18.76 21.84
C GLY A 485 -32.05 -20.28 22.00
N ASP A 486 -33.12 -20.94 21.61
CA ASP A 486 -33.22 -22.40 21.60
C ASP A 486 -32.79 -22.97 20.25
N TYR A 487 -31.53 -22.71 19.87
CA TYR A 487 -30.90 -23.16 18.64
C TYR A 487 -29.57 -23.88 18.93
N PRO A 488 -29.06 -24.70 18.01
CA PRO A 488 -27.75 -25.32 18.17
C PRO A 488 -26.65 -24.29 18.40
N SER A 489 -25.79 -24.54 19.39
CA SER A 489 -24.72 -23.63 19.77
C SER A 489 -23.44 -23.90 18.99
N LEU A 490 -22.84 -22.85 18.44
CA LEU A 490 -21.51 -22.87 17.86
C LEU A 490 -20.46 -22.53 18.92
N ALA A 491 -19.33 -23.24 18.90
CA ALA A 491 -18.20 -22.94 19.78
C ALA A 491 -17.53 -21.60 19.39
N ASP A 492 -17.43 -21.36 18.06
CA ASP A 492 -16.81 -20.17 17.46
C ASP A 492 -17.40 -19.90 16.06
N ALA A 493 -16.90 -18.85 15.39
CA ALA A 493 -17.29 -18.47 14.03
C ALA A 493 -16.34 -19.03 12.95
N SER A 494 -15.57 -20.07 13.22
CA SER A 494 -14.64 -20.67 12.28
C SER A 494 -15.36 -21.38 11.11
N GLU A 495 -14.68 -21.46 9.96
CA GLU A 495 -15.23 -22.19 8.80
C GLU A 495 -15.62 -23.64 9.11
N PRO A 496 -14.82 -24.44 9.84
CA PRO A 496 -15.22 -25.81 10.18
C PRO A 496 -16.51 -25.88 11.00
N ALA A 497 -16.68 -25.00 12.01
CA ALA A 497 -17.88 -24.97 12.84
C ALA A 497 -19.12 -24.55 12.03
N ILE A 498 -18.99 -23.53 11.19
CA ILE A 498 -20.07 -23.05 10.32
C ILE A 498 -20.43 -24.12 9.27
N ARG A 499 -19.44 -24.80 8.67
CA ARG A 499 -19.67 -25.88 7.70
C ARG A 499 -20.45 -27.03 8.34
N ALA A 500 -20.04 -27.47 9.52
CA ALA A 500 -20.74 -28.53 10.24
C ALA A 500 -22.21 -28.17 10.52
N ALA A 501 -22.50 -26.92 10.86
CA ALA A 501 -23.87 -26.46 11.09
C ALA A 501 -24.69 -26.45 9.80
N LEU A 502 -24.14 -25.95 8.70
CA LEU A 502 -24.81 -25.94 7.39
C LEU A 502 -25.03 -27.36 6.86
N ASP A 503 -24.04 -28.25 6.96
CA ASP A 503 -24.14 -29.66 6.54
C ASP A 503 -25.17 -30.43 7.38
N ALA A 504 -25.38 -30.05 8.65
CA ALA A 504 -26.44 -30.59 9.50
C ALA A 504 -27.84 -29.99 9.17
N GLY A 505 -27.93 -29.06 8.22
CA GLY A 505 -29.18 -28.44 7.77
C GLY A 505 -29.72 -27.34 8.69
N HIS A 506 -28.88 -26.79 9.56
CA HIS A 506 -29.30 -25.69 10.45
C HIS A 506 -29.36 -24.37 9.69
N SER A 507 -30.46 -23.63 9.84
CA SER A 507 -30.65 -22.26 9.33
C SER A 507 -30.44 -21.19 10.39
N ASP A 508 -30.49 -21.60 11.67
CA ASP A 508 -30.39 -20.74 12.84
C ASP A 508 -29.48 -21.39 13.90
N VAL A 509 -28.60 -20.61 14.50
CA VAL A 509 -27.63 -21.06 15.51
C VAL A 509 -27.44 -20.00 16.60
N VAL A 510 -26.95 -20.41 17.77
CA VAL A 510 -26.42 -19.51 18.77
C VAL A 510 -24.91 -19.41 18.62
N SER A 511 -24.38 -18.19 18.59
CA SER A 511 -22.94 -17.93 18.49
C SER A 511 -22.52 -16.81 19.45
N PRO A 512 -21.36 -16.89 20.09
CA PRO A 512 -20.82 -15.78 20.88
C PRO A 512 -20.49 -14.55 20.01
N THR A 513 -20.30 -14.75 18.70
CA THR A 513 -20.02 -13.69 17.71
C THR A 513 -20.97 -13.82 16.51
N PRO A 514 -22.27 -13.48 16.63
CA PRO A 514 -23.28 -13.77 15.61
C PRO A 514 -22.96 -13.14 14.24
N LEU A 515 -22.52 -11.88 14.22
CA LEU A 515 -22.19 -11.21 12.97
C LEU A 515 -21.01 -11.89 12.25
N ALA A 516 -19.94 -12.24 12.96
CA ALA A 516 -18.81 -12.96 12.39
C ALA A 516 -19.24 -14.32 11.82
N ALA A 517 -20.10 -15.08 12.53
CA ALA A 517 -20.62 -16.36 12.05
C ALA A 517 -21.43 -16.20 10.75
N MET A 518 -22.31 -15.20 10.65
CA MET A 518 -23.07 -14.91 9.42
C MET A 518 -22.17 -14.51 8.25
N LEU A 519 -21.13 -13.71 8.51
CA LEU A 519 -20.16 -13.32 7.47
C LEU A 519 -19.33 -14.51 6.99
N THR A 520 -18.93 -15.41 7.90
CA THR A 520 -18.24 -16.66 7.53
C THR A 520 -19.13 -17.54 6.66
N ALA A 521 -20.40 -17.73 7.04
CA ALA A 521 -21.36 -18.52 6.26
C ALA A 521 -21.55 -17.99 4.83
N LEU A 522 -21.66 -16.67 4.66
CA LEU A 522 -21.75 -16.02 3.35
C LEU A 522 -20.52 -16.25 2.45
N ARG A 523 -19.34 -16.36 3.02
CA ARG A 523 -18.10 -16.61 2.28
C ARG A 523 -17.97 -18.06 1.79
N MET A 524 -18.62 -18.97 2.47
CA MET A 524 -18.57 -20.43 2.16
C MET A 524 -19.58 -20.87 1.09
N THR A 525 -20.58 -20.06 0.78
CA THR A 525 -21.65 -20.40 -0.20
C THR A 525 -21.32 -20.03 -1.64
N ARG A 526 -20.04 -19.94 -1.99
CA ARG A 526 -19.54 -19.72 -3.37
C ARG A 526 -19.14 -21.00 -4.05
#